data_680fe2425bac1d411b2f2c603d22a510
#
_entry.id   680fe2425bac1d411b2f2c603d22a510
#
_cell.length_a   1.000
_cell.length_b   1.000
_cell.length_c   1.000
_cell.angle_alpha   90.00
_cell.angle_beta   90.00
_cell.angle_gamma   90.00
#
_symmetry.space_group_name_H-M   'P 1'
#
loop_
_entity.id
_entity.type
_entity.pdbx_description
1 polymer ?
#
loop_
_entity_poly.entity_id
_entity_poly.type
_entity_poly.pdbx_seq_one_letter_code
_entity_poly.pdbx_strand_id
1 'polypeptide(L)'
;MAFGLTVRAKRIEQGIGLNDFAERLGVSPAYWSRVEREQEKPPRDELVERAAAILGVRMDDLFVEAGRLPPDMRSDLRRVVQTYRRMRQILPK
;
A
#
# COMPACT_ATOMS: atom_id res chain seq x y z
N MET A 1 5.53 6.05 7.55
CA MET A 1 5.64 5.23 6.33
C MET A 1 5.13 6.03 5.17
N ALA A 2 5.80 5.94 4.07
CA ALA A 2 5.57 6.85 2.96
C ALA A 2 4.97 6.09 1.76
N PHE A 3 3.68 5.82 1.83
CA PHE A 3 2.98 5.10 0.75
C PHE A 3 3.23 5.74 -0.61
N GLY A 4 3.03 7.04 -0.72
CA GLY A 4 3.19 7.75 -1.99
C GLY A 4 4.59 7.68 -2.55
N LEU A 5 5.58 7.87 -1.69
CA LEU A 5 6.98 7.81 -2.11
C LEU A 5 7.36 6.40 -2.54
N THR A 6 6.89 5.39 -1.84
CA THR A 6 7.16 3.99 -2.19
C THR A 6 6.56 3.65 -3.55
N VAL A 7 5.30 4.01 -3.78
CA VAL A 7 4.64 3.75 -5.06
C VAL A 7 5.35 4.50 -6.18
N ARG A 8 5.70 5.77 -5.96
CA ARG A 8 6.40 6.56 -6.96
C ARG A 8 7.72 5.92 -7.36
N ALA A 9 8.51 5.50 -6.37
CA ALA A 9 9.80 4.87 -6.63
C ALA A 9 9.64 3.59 -7.45
N LYS A 10 8.68 2.74 -7.11
CA LYS A 10 8.42 1.50 -7.84
C LYS A 10 7.92 1.78 -9.25
N ARG A 11 7.05 2.77 -9.40
CA ARG A 11 6.53 3.14 -10.70
C ARG A 11 7.66 3.61 -11.64
N ILE A 12 8.50 4.50 -11.15
CA ILE A 12 9.63 5.03 -11.92
C ILE A 12 10.61 3.91 -12.27
N GLU A 13 10.91 3.06 -11.30
CA GLU A 13 11.79 1.90 -11.50
C GLU A 13 11.31 1.02 -12.65
N GLN A 14 9.98 0.87 -12.80
CA GLN A 14 9.40 0.05 -13.84
C GLN A 14 9.14 0.81 -15.15
N GLY A 15 9.48 2.10 -15.18
CA GLY A 15 9.31 2.91 -16.39
C GLY A 15 7.86 3.25 -16.72
N ILE A 16 6.97 3.24 -15.72
CA ILE A 16 5.56 3.55 -15.94
C ILE A 16 5.33 5.05 -15.72
N GLY A 17 4.75 5.73 -16.71
CA GLY A 17 4.43 7.14 -16.58
C GLY A 17 3.28 7.39 -15.61
N LEU A 18 3.25 8.58 -15.02
CA LEU A 18 2.21 8.95 -14.05
C LEU A 18 0.81 8.86 -14.65
N ASN A 19 0.63 9.40 -15.85
CA ASN A 19 -0.68 9.41 -16.50
C ASN A 19 -1.17 7.98 -16.81
N ASP A 20 -0.27 7.13 -17.30
CA ASP A 20 -0.59 5.75 -17.59
C ASP A 20 -0.99 5.00 -16.31
N PHE A 21 -0.23 5.20 -15.25
CA PHE A 21 -0.51 4.54 -13.99
C PHE A 21 -1.87 4.97 -13.42
N ALA A 22 -2.13 6.27 -13.43
CA ALA A 22 -3.41 6.81 -12.95
C ALA A 22 -4.58 6.27 -13.77
N GLU A 23 -4.42 6.17 -15.09
CA GLU A 23 -5.44 5.62 -15.96
C GLU A 23 -5.74 4.17 -15.60
N ARG A 24 -4.71 3.36 -15.40
CA ARG A 24 -4.88 1.96 -15.00
C ARG A 24 -5.56 1.82 -13.64
N LEU A 25 -5.34 2.79 -12.75
CA LEU A 25 -6.02 2.82 -11.45
C LEU A 25 -7.45 3.32 -11.54
N GLY A 26 -7.80 4.03 -12.62
CA GLY A 26 -9.12 4.63 -12.77
C GLY A 26 -9.28 5.93 -12.01
N VAL A 27 -8.19 6.67 -11.81
CA VAL A 27 -8.20 7.97 -11.11
C VAL A 27 -7.55 9.03 -11.98
N SER A 28 -7.74 10.32 -11.63
CA SER A 28 -7.12 11.40 -12.37
C SER A 28 -5.61 11.46 -12.08
N PRO A 29 -4.80 11.86 -13.07
CA PRO A 29 -3.37 12.06 -12.84
C PRO A 29 -3.09 13.09 -11.76
N ALA A 30 -3.89 14.15 -11.69
CA ALA A 30 -3.72 15.19 -10.69
C ALA A 30 -3.88 14.64 -9.27
N TYR A 31 -4.92 13.83 -9.05
CA TYR A 31 -5.14 13.18 -7.77
C TYR A 31 -3.97 12.26 -7.43
N TRP A 32 -3.57 11.40 -8.38
CA TRP A 32 -2.50 10.44 -8.11
C TRP A 32 -1.17 11.14 -7.86
N SER A 33 -0.90 12.24 -8.57
CA SER A 33 0.28 13.05 -8.32
C SER A 33 0.32 13.53 -6.87
N ARG A 34 -0.82 13.98 -6.34
CA ARG A 34 -0.88 14.43 -4.94
C ARG A 34 -0.65 13.28 -3.96
N VAL A 35 -1.17 12.10 -4.27
CA VAL A 35 -0.91 10.91 -3.45
C VAL A 35 0.58 10.61 -3.40
N GLU A 36 1.24 10.61 -4.56
CA GLU A 36 2.67 10.30 -4.63
C GLU A 36 3.53 11.35 -3.94
N ARG A 37 3.07 12.60 -3.89
CA ARG A 37 3.79 13.68 -3.21
C ARG A 37 3.43 13.83 -1.75
N GLU A 38 2.66 12.90 -1.22
CA GLU A 38 2.23 12.90 0.19
C GLU A 38 1.34 14.10 0.52
N GLN A 39 0.62 14.63 -0.47
CA GLN A 39 -0.33 15.73 -0.30
C GLN A 39 -1.76 15.23 -0.12
N GLU A 40 -1.95 13.94 -0.23
CA GLU A 40 -3.21 13.25 -0.01
C GLU A 40 -2.95 12.05 0.87
N LYS A 41 -3.96 11.62 1.61
CA LYS A 41 -3.90 10.37 2.37
C LYS A 41 -3.72 9.20 1.41
N PRO A 42 -3.16 8.07 1.88
CA PRO A 42 -3.20 6.86 1.08
C PRO A 42 -4.63 6.54 0.66
N PRO A 43 -4.83 6.05 -0.57
CA PRO A 43 -6.17 5.86 -1.11
C PRO A 43 -6.91 4.69 -0.45
N ARG A 44 -8.17 4.51 -0.82
CA ARG A 44 -8.98 3.41 -0.32
C ARG A 44 -8.37 2.06 -0.71
N ASP A 45 -8.77 1.03 0.01
CA ASP A 45 -8.19 -0.32 -0.13
C ASP A 45 -8.16 -0.84 -1.56
N GLU A 46 -9.24 -0.62 -2.33
CA GLU A 46 -9.28 -1.10 -3.71
C GLU A 46 -8.17 -0.53 -4.57
N LEU A 47 -7.83 0.74 -4.37
CA LEU A 47 -6.76 1.38 -5.12
C LEU A 47 -5.39 0.88 -4.67
N VAL A 48 -5.22 0.62 -3.37
CA VAL A 48 -3.98 0.02 -2.86
C VAL A 48 -3.77 -1.36 -3.49
N GLU A 49 -4.82 -2.18 -3.51
CA GLU A 49 -4.76 -3.51 -4.11
C GLU A 49 -4.42 -3.45 -5.60
N ARG A 50 -5.06 -2.52 -6.32
CA ARG A 50 -4.83 -2.37 -7.75
C ARG A 50 -3.42 -1.87 -8.05
N ALA A 51 -2.94 -0.91 -7.25
CA ALA A 51 -1.57 -0.43 -7.37
C ALA A 51 -0.56 -1.55 -7.17
N ALA A 52 -0.77 -2.39 -6.15
CA ALA A 52 0.10 -3.53 -5.91
C ALA A 52 0.12 -4.49 -7.09
N ALA A 53 -1.05 -4.76 -7.69
CA ALA A 53 -1.15 -5.65 -8.84
C ALA A 53 -0.41 -5.09 -10.06
N ILE A 54 -0.57 -3.80 -10.34
CA ILE A 54 0.11 -3.15 -11.47
C ILE A 54 1.62 -3.18 -11.28
N LEU A 55 2.08 -2.90 -10.07
CA LEU A 55 3.52 -2.84 -9.77
C LEU A 55 4.15 -4.22 -9.56
N GLY A 56 3.33 -5.26 -9.42
CA GLY A 56 3.84 -6.60 -9.16
C GLY A 56 4.48 -6.75 -7.80
N VAL A 57 4.03 -5.95 -6.82
CA VAL A 57 4.52 -6.04 -5.44
C VAL A 57 3.48 -6.70 -4.56
N ARG A 58 3.89 -7.14 -3.39
CA ARG A 58 2.97 -7.80 -2.46
C ARG A 58 1.98 -6.78 -1.92
N MET A 59 0.71 -7.15 -1.97
CA MET A 59 -0.36 -6.30 -1.46
C MET A 59 -0.14 -5.94 0.01
N ASP A 60 0.27 -6.90 0.81
CA ASP A 60 0.51 -6.69 2.24
C ASP A 60 1.53 -5.58 2.49
N ASP A 61 2.59 -5.54 1.67
CA ASP A 61 3.64 -4.54 1.82
C ASP A 61 3.09 -3.13 1.57
N LEU A 62 2.23 -2.98 0.56
CA LEU A 62 1.64 -1.67 0.29
C LEU A 62 0.64 -1.24 1.35
N PHE A 63 -0.13 -2.19 1.92
CA PHE A 63 -1.02 -1.85 3.03
C PHE A 63 -0.25 -1.38 4.25
N VAL A 64 0.88 -2.02 4.56
CA VAL A 64 1.74 -1.59 5.66
C VAL A 64 2.25 -0.16 5.40
N GLU A 65 2.67 0.14 4.17
CA GLU A 65 3.10 1.50 3.81
C GLU A 65 1.96 2.51 3.96
N ALA A 66 0.73 2.09 3.74
CA ALA A 66 -0.44 2.94 3.92
C ALA A 66 -0.83 3.08 5.40
N GLY A 67 -0.13 2.40 6.30
CA GLY A 67 -0.45 2.43 7.73
C GLY A 67 -1.68 1.61 8.08
N ARG A 68 -1.98 0.57 7.29
CA ARG A 68 -3.18 -0.25 7.48
C ARG A 68 -2.83 -1.72 7.48
N LEU A 69 -3.62 -2.51 8.21
CA LEU A 69 -3.58 -3.95 8.05
C LEU A 69 -4.28 -4.32 6.74
N PRO A 70 -3.80 -5.38 6.04
CA PRO A 70 -4.53 -5.90 4.89
C PRO A 70 -5.96 -6.26 5.27
N PRO A 71 -6.92 -6.16 4.31
CA PRO A 71 -8.33 -6.39 4.62
C PRO A 71 -8.64 -7.75 5.24
N ASP A 72 -7.97 -8.81 4.80
CA ASP A 72 -8.17 -10.15 5.36
C ASP A 72 -7.73 -10.24 6.82
N MET A 73 -6.70 -9.49 7.20
CA MET A 73 -6.25 -9.44 8.60
C MET A 73 -7.19 -8.61 9.45
N ARG A 74 -7.79 -7.57 8.89
CA ARG A 74 -8.74 -6.73 9.63
C ARG A 74 -10.01 -7.48 9.99
N SER A 75 -10.40 -8.45 9.18
CA SER A 75 -11.61 -9.23 9.44
C SER A 75 -11.46 -10.19 10.61
N ASP A 76 -10.24 -10.45 11.06
CA ASP A 76 -9.97 -11.35 12.17
C ASP A 76 -8.90 -10.77 13.10
N LEU A 77 -9.21 -9.60 13.66
CA LEU A 77 -8.26 -8.88 14.50
C LEU A 77 -7.84 -9.65 15.74
N ARG A 78 -8.77 -10.42 16.34
CA ARG A 78 -8.45 -11.20 17.54
C ARG A 78 -7.32 -12.19 17.24
N ARG A 79 -7.43 -12.89 16.14
CA ARG A 79 -6.43 -13.87 15.74
C ARG A 79 -5.09 -13.21 15.44
N VAL A 80 -5.12 -12.07 14.75
CA VAL A 80 -3.90 -11.30 14.45
C VAL A 80 -3.21 -10.87 15.74
N VAL A 81 -3.95 -10.35 16.70
CA VAL A 81 -3.40 -9.91 17.97
C VAL A 81 -2.79 -11.08 18.74
N GLN A 82 -3.49 -12.22 18.77
CA GLN A 82 -2.98 -13.41 19.47
C GLN A 82 -1.68 -13.92 18.82
N THR A 83 -1.63 -13.93 17.50
CA THR A 83 -0.43 -14.34 16.77
C THR A 83 0.72 -13.40 17.08
N TYR A 84 0.48 -12.10 17.05
CA TYR A 84 1.50 -11.10 17.36
C TYR A 84 2.04 -11.26 18.78
N ARG A 85 1.16 -11.46 19.75
CA ARG A 85 1.58 -11.68 21.15
C ARG A 85 2.47 -12.90 21.29
N ARG A 86 2.11 -13.98 20.60
CA ARG A 86 2.91 -15.21 20.62
C ARG A 86 4.29 -14.96 20.04
N MET A 87 4.37 -14.24 18.93
CA MET A 87 5.65 -13.91 18.29
C MET A 87 6.52 -13.04 19.20
N ARG A 88 5.92 -12.08 19.91
CA ARG A 88 6.67 -11.22 20.84
C ARG A 88 7.33 -12.00 21.96
N GLN A 89 6.73 -13.11 22.37
CA GLN A 89 7.30 -13.94 23.44
C GLN A 89 8.50 -14.75 22.95
N ILE A 90 8.57 -15.02 21.66
CA ILE A 90 9.62 -15.83 21.05
C ILE A 90 10.80 -14.97 20.60
N LEU A 91 10.51 -13.79 20.05
CA LEU A 91 11.54 -12.93 19.47
C LEU A 91 12.28 -12.17 20.56
N PRO A 92 13.60 -12.06 20.45
CA PRO A 92 14.38 -11.22 21.38
C PRO A 92 14.00 -9.76 21.18
N LYS A 93 14.11 -9.00 22.27
CA LYS A 93 13.84 -7.55 22.22
C LYS A 93 14.97 -6.80 21.54
#